data_99c9d9b61cbeecf348c2f0ae49c31eb5
#
_entry.id   99c9d9b61cbeecf348c2f0ae49c31eb5
#
_cell.length_a   1.000
_cell.length_b   1.000
_cell.length_c   1.000
_cell.angle_alpha   90.00
_cell.angle_beta   90.00
_cell.angle_gamma   90.00
#
_symmetry.space_group_name_H-M   'P 1'
#
loop_
_entity.id
_entity.type
_entity.pdbx_description
1 polymer ?
#
loop_
_entity_poly.entity_id
_entity_poly.type
_entity_poly.pdbx_seq_one_letter_code
_entity_poly.pdbx_strand_id
1 'polypeptide(L)'
;MRIYFIYVTFGSLKEARRIGGQLVKNKLAACTNIIPVIYSTYVWKNKTMVDKECSMIVKTSKPKVKAAIKFIVKKHSYECPAVSSFPIKFAHKDFQRWINKQTTTKNKK
;
A
#
# COMPACT_ATOMS: atom_id res chain seq x y z
N MET A 1 -13.49 8.52 -12.38
CA MET A 1 -13.14 7.63 -11.32
C MET A 1 -11.64 7.54 -11.19
N ARG A 2 -11.12 7.83 -10.02
CA ARG A 2 -9.69 7.90 -9.83
C ARG A 2 -9.16 6.73 -9.05
N ILE A 3 -8.07 6.17 -9.53
CA ILE A 3 -7.37 5.13 -8.78
C ILE A 3 -6.00 5.63 -8.39
N TYR A 4 -5.52 5.11 -7.28
CA TYR A 4 -4.24 5.49 -6.71
C TYR A 4 -3.49 4.23 -6.34
N PHE A 5 -2.16 4.33 -6.42
CA PHE A 5 -1.31 3.28 -5.88
C PHE A 5 -0.60 3.85 -4.67
N ILE A 6 -0.42 3.02 -3.67
CA ILE A 6 0.34 3.38 -2.48
C ILE A 6 1.55 2.47 -2.46
N TYR A 7 2.71 3.06 -2.24
CA TYR A 7 3.95 2.29 -2.14
C TYR A 7 4.45 2.35 -0.72
N VAL A 8 4.81 1.19 -0.16
CA VAL A 8 5.30 1.11 1.21
C VAL A 8 6.31 -0.01 1.31
N THR A 9 7.32 0.18 2.18
CA THR A 9 8.32 -0.85 2.44
C THR A 9 8.14 -1.42 3.83
N PHE A 10 8.58 -2.66 4.01
CA PHE A 10 8.45 -3.39 5.26
C PHE A 10 9.73 -4.13 5.59
N GLY A 11 9.95 -4.38 6.87
CA GLY A 11 11.11 -5.14 7.31
C GLY A 11 10.97 -6.63 7.09
N SER A 12 9.76 -7.15 6.91
CA SER A 12 9.57 -8.58 6.71
C SER A 12 8.41 -8.86 5.78
N LEU A 13 8.54 -9.96 5.07
CA LEU A 13 7.47 -10.43 4.19
C LEU A 13 6.22 -10.78 4.99
N LYS A 14 6.40 -11.33 6.17
CA LYS A 14 5.28 -11.70 7.03
C LYS A 14 4.41 -10.50 7.37
N GLU A 15 5.05 -9.40 7.75
CA GLU A 15 4.34 -8.17 8.09
C GLU A 15 3.61 -7.60 6.87
N ALA A 16 4.29 -7.58 5.73
CA ALA A 16 3.68 -7.06 4.50
C ALA A 16 2.44 -7.86 4.13
N ARG A 17 2.53 -9.19 4.22
CA ARG A 17 1.40 -10.04 3.88
C ARG A 17 0.23 -9.84 4.85
N ARG A 18 0.54 -9.69 6.13
CA ARG A 18 -0.50 -9.49 7.14
C ARG A 18 -1.25 -8.17 6.90
N ILE A 19 -0.49 -7.09 6.73
CA ILE A 19 -1.10 -5.78 6.54
C ILE A 19 -1.82 -5.71 5.19
N GLY A 20 -1.21 -6.27 4.15
CA GLY A 20 -1.83 -6.30 2.83
C GLY A 20 -3.15 -7.05 2.82
N GLY A 21 -3.20 -8.19 3.51
CA GLY A 21 -4.42 -8.97 3.63
C GLY A 21 -5.53 -8.20 4.36
N GLN A 22 -5.14 -7.49 5.42
CA GLN A 22 -6.10 -6.70 6.18
C GLN A 22 -6.65 -5.53 5.37
N LEU A 23 -5.80 -4.90 4.56
CA LEU A 23 -6.25 -3.80 3.70
C LEU A 23 -7.33 -4.27 2.74
N VAL A 24 -7.12 -5.41 2.12
CA VAL A 24 -8.09 -5.95 1.16
C VAL A 24 -9.36 -6.39 1.87
N LYS A 25 -9.21 -7.08 2.98
CA LYS A 25 -10.37 -7.55 3.74
C LYS A 25 -11.25 -6.40 4.20
N ASN A 26 -10.66 -5.29 4.55
CA ASN A 26 -11.40 -4.13 5.04
C ASN A 26 -11.80 -3.16 3.94
N LYS A 27 -11.63 -3.56 2.68
CA LYS A 27 -12.00 -2.76 1.50
C LYS A 27 -11.28 -1.42 1.42
N LEU A 28 -10.11 -1.35 2.02
CA LEU A 28 -9.23 -0.19 1.90
C LEU A 28 -8.35 -0.32 0.66
N ALA A 29 -8.28 -1.50 0.09
CA ALA A 29 -7.54 -1.76 -1.13
C ALA A 29 -8.27 -2.81 -1.95
N ALA A 30 -8.16 -2.70 -3.27
CA ALA A 30 -8.70 -3.73 -4.16
C ALA A 30 -7.73 -4.91 -4.26
N CYS A 31 -6.44 -4.62 -4.29
CA CYS A 31 -5.43 -5.66 -4.29
C CYS A 31 -4.10 -5.08 -3.85
N THR A 32 -3.21 -5.96 -3.46
CA THR A 32 -1.84 -5.59 -3.13
C THR A 32 -0.90 -6.51 -3.87
N ASN A 33 0.25 -5.95 -4.28
CA ASN A 33 1.31 -6.75 -4.86
C ASN A 33 2.52 -6.59 -3.96
N ILE A 34 3.18 -7.68 -3.65
CA ILE A 34 4.33 -7.66 -2.76
C ILE A 34 5.57 -8.06 -3.55
N ILE A 35 6.62 -7.24 -3.42
CA ILE A 35 7.93 -7.57 -3.97
C ILE A 35 8.74 -8.07 -2.79
N PRO A 36 9.06 -9.38 -2.75
CA PRO A 36 9.60 -10.00 -1.53
C PRO A 36 10.96 -9.47 -1.09
N VAL A 37 11.78 -9.03 -2.03
CA VAL A 37 13.12 -8.58 -1.69
C VAL A 37 13.45 -7.31 -2.48
N ILE A 38 13.81 -6.28 -1.75
CA ILE A 38 14.41 -5.08 -2.31
C ILE A 38 15.60 -4.74 -1.44
N TYR A 39 16.55 -3.98 -2.00
CA TYR A 39 17.69 -3.52 -1.23
C TYR A 39 17.60 -2.00 -1.16
N SER A 40 17.53 -1.49 0.07
CA SER A 40 17.40 -0.06 0.31
C SER A 40 18.74 0.48 0.79
N THR A 41 19.22 1.51 0.13
CA THR A 41 20.49 2.14 0.48
C THR A 41 20.19 3.54 0.99
N TYR A 42 20.71 3.87 2.16
CA TYR A 42 20.44 5.16 2.78
C TYR A 42 21.55 5.50 3.76
N VAL A 43 21.57 6.73 4.22
CA VAL A 43 22.54 7.18 5.17
C VAL A 43 21.89 7.26 6.55
N TRP A 44 22.52 6.64 7.52
CA TRP A 44 22.06 6.67 8.90
C TRP A 44 23.27 6.96 9.79
N LYS A 45 23.20 8.05 10.54
CA LYS A 45 24.30 8.46 11.44
C LYS A 45 25.64 8.49 10.70
N ASN A 46 25.63 9.17 9.57
CA ASN A 46 26.81 9.37 8.71
C ASN A 46 27.40 8.11 8.10
N LYS A 47 26.65 7.02 8.14
CA LYS A 47 27.08 5.77 7.50
C LYS A 47 26.13 5.38 6.41
N THR A 48 26.67 4.90 5.30
CA THR A 48 25.84 4.34 4.22
C THR A 48 25.43 2.94 4.63
N MET A 49 24.14 2.73 4.68
CA MET A 49 23.56 1.44 5.07
C MET A 49 22.86 0.82 3.88
N VAL A 50 22.89 -0.49 3.81
CA VAL A 50 22.13 -1.24 2.82
C VAL A 50 21.32 -2.29 3.58
N ASP A 51 20.00 -2.18 3.49
CA ASP A 51 19.13 -3.12 4.17
C ASP A 51 18.31 -3.90 3.16
N LYS A 52 18.05 -5.13 3.51
CA LYS A 52 17.14 -5.96 2.75
C LYS A 52 15.75 -5.78 3.31
N GLU A 53 14.82 -5.42 2.43
CA GLU A 53 13.44 -5.20 2.83
C GLU A 53 12.50 -5.86 1.83
N CYS A 54 11.20 -5.72 2.04
CA CYS A 54 10.24 -6.01 0.99
C CYS A 54 9.39 -4.77 0.77
N SER A 55 8.71 -4.71 -0.35
CA SER A 55 7.83 -3.59 -0.64
C SER A 55 6.46 -4.09 -1.05
N MET A 56 5.49 -3.20 -0.98
CA MET A 56 4.13 -3.52 -1.36
C MET A 56 3.55 -2.37 -2.15
N ILE A 57 2.85 -2.71 -3.22
CA ILE A 57 2.08 -1.75 -3.98
C ILE A 57 0.62 -2.03 -3.67
N VAL A 58 -0.07 -1.04 -3.14
CA VAL A 58 -1.48 -1.12 -2.78
C VAL A 58 -2.27 -0.40 -3.85
N LYS A 59 -3.27 -1.07 -4.41
CA LYS A 59 -4.08 -0.49 -5.47
C LYS A 59 -5.46 -0.20 -4.93
N THR A 60 -5.86 1.08 -4.97
CA THR A 60 -7.10 1.49 -4.35
C THR A 60 -7.74 2.67 -5.08
N SER A 61 -8.91 3.07 -4.65
CA SER A 61 -9.61 4.20 -5.21
C SER A 61 -9.33 5.45 -4.40
N LYS A 62 -9.46 6.60 -5.02
CA LYS A 62 -9.16 7.88 -4.38
C LYS A 62 -9.80 8.06 -3.01
N PRO A 63 -11.10 7.77 -2.82
CA PRO A 63 -11.73 7.99 -1.52
C PRO A 63 -11.11 7.17 -0.38
N LYS A 64 -10.39 6.10 -0.71
CA LYS A 64 -9.83 5.23 0.31
C LYS A 64 -8.37 5.53 0.64
N VAL A 65 -7.71 6.39 -0.11
CA VAL A 65 -6.27 6.59 0.03
C VAL A 65 -5.86 7.00 1.44
N LYS A 66 -6.51 8.03 1.97
CA LYS A 66 -6.13 8.53 3.30
C LYS A 66 -6.34 7.48 4.37
N ALA A 67 -7.48 6.79 4.32
CA ALA A 67 -7.77 5.76 5.30
C ALA A 67 -6.79 4.59 5.18
N ALA A 68 -6.41 4.23 3.96
CA ALA A 68 -5.45 3.14 3.75
C ALA A 68 -4.09 3.52 4.31
N ILE A 69 -3.62 4.74 4.05
CA ILE A 69 -2.34 5.20 4.56
C ILE A 69 -2.37 5.22 6.10
N LYS A 70 -3.43 5.73 6.68
CA LYS A 70 -3.56 5.78 8.13
C LYS A 70 -3.52 4.39 8.74
N PHE A 71 -4.20 3.44 8.10
CA PHE A 71 -4.21 2.06 8.56
C PHE A 71 -2.81 1.46 8.51
N ILE A 72 -2.11 1.67 7.39
CA ILE A 72 -0.74 1.15 7.24
C ILE A 72 0.18 1.72 8.31
N VAL A 73 0.16 3.03 8.50
CA VAL A 73 1.02 3.68 9.47
C VAL A 73 0.75 3.17 10.87
N LYS A 74 -0.52 2.99 11.21
CA LYS A 74 -0.89 2.52 12.54
C LYS A 74 -0.42 1.10 12.80
N LYS A 75 -0.44 0.24 11.79
CA LYS A 75 -0.09 -1.18 11.95
C LYS A 75 1.38 -1.49 11.71
N HIS A 76 2.09 -0.55 11.11
CA HIS A 76 3.48 -0.79 10.70
C HIS A 76 4.41 -0.87 11.91
N SER A 77 5.40 -1.74 11.82
CA SER A 77 6.37 -1.89 12.91
C SER A 77 7.41 -0.79 12.95
N TYR A 78 7.64 -0.08 11.84
CA TYR A 78 8.60 1.00 11.82
C TYR A 78 8.04 2.22 12.53
N GLU A 79 8.93 2.96 13.19
CA GLU A 79 8.56 4.20 13.81
C GLU A 79 8.16 5.23 12.77
N CYS A 80 8.85 5.23 11.63
CA CYS A 80 8.56 6.15 10.54
C CYS A 80 8.46 5.38 9.22
N PRO A 81 7.30 4.79 8.93
CA PRO A 81 7.15 4.01 7.70
C PRO A 81 7.22 4.89 6.45
N ALA A 82 7.89 4.38 5.42
CA ALA A 82 7.96 5.07 4.15
C ALA A 82 6.73 4.71 3.34
N VAL A 83 5.70 5.54 3.43
CA VAL A 83 4.42 5.33 2.75
C VAL A 83 4.11 6.54 1.92
N SER A 84 3.86 6.34 0.64
CA SER A 84 3.47 7.44 -0.22
C SER A 84 2.47 6.94 -1.26
N SER A 85 1.69 7.86 -1.79
CA SER A 85 0.69 7.51 -2.79
C SER A 85 0.87 8.36 -4.02
N PHE A 86 0.40 7.85 -5.14
CA PHE A 86 0.43 8.61 -6.37
C PHE A 86 -0.79 8.25 -7.22
N PRO A 87 -1.32 9.24 -7.93
CA PRO A 87 -2.48 8.99 -8.78
C PRO A 87 -2.06 8.26 -10.04
N ILE A 88 -2.94 7.44 -10.56
CA ILE A 88 -2.73 6.74 -11.81
C ILE A 88 -3.50 7.49 -12.88
N LYS A 89 -2.78 8.09 -13.81
CA LYS A 89 -3.40 8.93 -14.81
C LYS A 89 -4.18 8.12 -15.85
N PHE A 90 -3.60 7.04 -16.33
CA PHE A 90 -4.25 6.20 -17.33
C PHE A 90 -4.26 4.76 -16.86
N ALA A 91 -5.36 4.08 -17.06
CA ALA A 91 -5.46 2.67 -16.76
C ALA A 91 -6.59 2.07 -17.57
N HIS A 92 -6.53 0.77 -17.76
CA HIS A 92 -7.58 0.01 -18.44
C HIS A 92 -8.91 0.24 -17.72
N LYS A 93 -9.94 0.58 -18.45
CA LYS A 93 -11.24 0.93 -17.86
C LYS A 93 -11.84 -0.14 -16.98
N ASP A 94 -11.79 -1.37 -17.42
CA ASP A 94 -12.37 -2.45 -16.64
C ASP A 94 -11.62 -2.67 -15.33
N PHE A 95 -10.30 -2.45 -15.35
CA PHE A 95 -9.50 -2.51 -14.15
C PHE A 95 -9.89 -1.41 -13.17
N GLN A 96 -10.09 -0.19 -13.67
CA GLN A 96 -10.53 0.91 -12.82
C GLN A 96 -11.88 0.62 -12.17
N ARG A 97 -12.82 0.08 -12.96
CA ARG A 97 -14.13 -0.27 -12.42
C ARG A 97 -14.03 -1.33 -11.35
N TRP A 98 -13.17 -2.31 -11.58
CA TRP A 98 -12.97 -3.38 -10.62
C TRP A 98 -12.40 -2.85 -9.31
N ILE A 99 -11.38 -2.00 -9.37
CA ILE A 99 -10.81 -1.40 -8.16
C ILE A 99 -11.88 -0.61 -7.41
N ASN A 100 -12.63 0.18 -8.14
CA ASN A 100 -13.66 1.00 -7.52
C ASN A 100 -14.72 0.15 -6.84
N LYS A 101 -15.13 -0.91 -7.50
CA LYS A 101 -16.14 -1.80 -6.95
C LYS A 101 -15.65 -2.50 -5.68
N GLN A 102 -14.40 -2.95 -5.69
CA GLN A 102 -13.86 -3.68 -4.56
C GLN A 102 -13.64 -2.79 -3.34
N THR A 103 -13.49 -1.49 -3.55
CA THR A 103 -13.23 -0.57 -2.44
C THR A 103 -14.46 0.23 -2.05
N THR A 104 -15.59 0.02 -2.69
CA THR A 104 -16.82 0.70 -2.33
C THR A 104 -17.48 -0.01 -1.16
N THR A 105 -17.77 0.76 -0.12
CA THR A 105 -18.53 0.22 1.00
C THR A 105 -19.98 0.43 0.72
N LYS A 106 -20.74 -0.67 0.56
CA LYS A 106 -22.11 -0.54 0.27
C LYS A 106 -22.87 -0.07 1.45
N ASN A 107 -23.73 0.87 1.22
CA ASN A 107 -24.66 1.23 2.27
C ASN A 107 -25.79 0.31 2.21
N LYS A 108 -26.12 -0.17 3.33
CA LYS A 108 -27.24 -1.00 3.36
C LYS A 108 -28.35 -0.20 3.54
N LYS A 109 -29.18 -0.27 3.00
CA LYS A 109 -30.23 0.55 3.16
C LYS A 109 -31.24 0.02 3.47
#